data_5e9738dbce9861d9f96e5230f6916353
#
_entry.id   5e9738dbce9861d9f96e5230f6916353
#
_cell.length_a   1.000
_cell.length_b   1.000
_cell.length_c   1.000
_cell.angle_alpha   90.00
_cell.angle_beta   90.00
_cell.angle_gamma   90.00
#
_symmetry.space_group_name_H-M   'P 1'
#
loop_
_entity.id
_entity.type
_entity.pdbx_description
1 polymer ?
#
loop_
_entity_poly.entity_id
_entity_poly.type
_entity_poly.pdbx_seq_one_letter_code
_entity_poly.pdbx_strand_id
1 'polypeptide(L)'
;GDALSPSSDFTFRGDISKCIKFANSLKLRLAMRISNTTADRTLAKQMAEEAVADGVMTSNADNAAWDYFQTSTNPMYTAVNYNSGDNEYKTGGDTHAAADIICYMNGYNDPRREAYFLKSGWAGTEYIGLRRGWQTYANSWGFKFSGVNIKANDPLVWMNAAEVAFLRAEGSVLGFEMGGTAQSFYEEGIRLSFEQWGAGDASEYIADATSMPQAYSDPSNANQYNGSMSTITIAWDEAATLDQKVERIITQKWIANWLNGCESWCDIRRTGYPKLIPVAANMSGGVVNSDLGPQRMPYPQEEYTNNSANVTEAVNKYLGGIDNMAVTLWWAKK
;
A
#
# COMPACT_ATOMS: atom_id res chain seq x y z
N GLY A 1 21.09 7.00 -27.54
CA GLY A 1 20.01 6.17 -28.06
C GLY A 1 18.91 7.03 -28.60
N ASP A 2 18.11 6.52 -29.51
CA ASP A 2 16.98 7.26 -30.07
C ASP A 2 15.93 7.53 -28.98
N ALA A 3 15.37 8.72 -28.94
CA ALA A 3 14.31 9.06 -28.01
C ALA A 3 13.07 8.20 -28.28
N LEU A 4 12.40 7.73 -27.26
CA LEU A 4 11.09 7.08 -27.40
C LEU A 4 10.07 8.09 -27.94
N SER A 5 9.18 7.63 -28.82
CA SER A 5 8.10 8.49 -29.29
C SER A 5 7.17 8.83 -28.12
N PRO A 6 6.86 10.13 -27.88
CA PRO A 6 5.92 10.53 -26.85
C PRO A 6 4.52 9.89 -26.99
N SER A 7 4.14 9.53 -28.21
CA SER A 7 2.86 8.87 -28.50
C SER A 7 2.87 7.36 -28.20
N SER A 8 4.03 6.76 -28.03
CA SER A 8 4.20 5.33 -27.70
C SER A 8 4.53 5.09 -26.24
N ASP A 9 4.90 6.13 -25.49
CA ASP A 9 5.19 6.08 -24.06
C ASP A 9 4.13 6.89 -23.28
N PHE A 10 3.16 6.20 -22.73
CA PHE A 10 2.06 6.82 -21.98
C PHE A 10 2.45 7.20 -20.54
N THR A 11 3.62 6.79 -20.06
CA THR A 11 4.08 7.03 -18.70
C THR A 11 4.98 8.26 -18.63
N PHE A 12 6.02 8.33 -19.45
CA PHE A 12 7.04 9.40 -19.37
C PHE A 12 7.13 10.26 -20.64
N ARG A 13 6.29 10.01 -21.64
CA ARG A 13 6.23 10.78 -22.89
C ARG A 13 7.54 10.82 -23.65
N GLY A 14 8.32 9.75 -23.57
CA GLY A 14 9.62 9.62 -24.22
C GLY A 14 10.78 10.22 -23.45
N ASP A 15 10.57 10.67 -22.21
CA ASP A 15 11.65 11.17 -21.34
C ASP A 15 12.48 10.03 -20.80
N ILE A 16 13.62 9.77 -21.45
CA ILE A 16 14.55 8.71 -21.07
C ILE A 16 15.13 8.91 -19.67
N SER A 17 15.31 10.15 -19.22
CA SER A 17 15.84 10.42 -17.88
C SER A 17 14.90 9.93 -16.79
N LYS A 18 13.59 10.12 -16.97
CA LYS A 18 12.56 9.58 -16.08
C LYS A 18 12.46 8.06 -16.15
N CYS A 19 12.60 7.47 -17.34
CA CYS A 19 12.66 6.01 -17.49
C CYS A 19 13.82 5.41 -16.70
N ILE A 20 15.01 6.03 -16.72
CA ILE A 20 16.20 5.60 -15.96
C ILE A 20 15.93 5.69 -14.45
N LYS A 21 15.42 6.84 -13.98
CA LYS A 21 15.05 7.00 -12.56
C LYS A 21 14.02 5.98 -12.11
N PHE A 22 13.02 5.70 -12.92
CA PHE A 22 12.01 4.67 -12.64
C PHE A 22 12.63 3.27 -12.55
N ALA A 23 13.50 2.90 -13.51
CA ALA A 23 14.18 1.62 -13.50
C ALA A 23 15.04 1.43 -12.23
N ASN A 24 15.80 2.46 -11.84
CA ASN A 24 16.59 2.46 -10.62
C ASN A 24 15.68 2.39 -9.36
N SER A 25 14.57 3.12 -9.35
CA SER A 25 13.60 3.06 -8.26
C SER A 25 12.96 1.68 -8.13
N LEU A 26 12.66 1.03 -9.25
CA LEU A 26 12.18 -0.35 -9.27
C LEU A 26 13.24 -1.34 -8.78
N LYS A 27 14.52 -1.14 -9.16
CA LYS A 27 15.65 -1.91 -8.62
C LYS A 27 15.73 -1.76 -7.09
N LEU A 28 15.60 -0.53 -6.57
CA LEU A 28 15.55 -0.26 -5.14
C LEU A 28 14.36 -0.97 -4.46
N ARG A 29 13.15 -0.90 -5.03
CA ARG A 29 11.96 -1.61 -4.52
C ARG A 29 12.21 -3.12 -4.42
N LEU A 30 12.79 -3.72 -5.45
CA LEU A 30 13.10 -5.16 -5.47
C LEU A 30 14.20 -5.52 -4.47
N ALA A 31 15.23 -4.69 -4.33
CA ALA A 31 16.26 -4.86 -3.31
C ALA A 31 15.67 -4.85 -1.90
N MET A 32 14.82 -3.87 -1.59
CA MET A 32 14.15 -3.81 -0.28
C MET A 32 13.19 -4.97 -0.07
N ARG A 33 12.61 -5.56 -1.14
CA ARG A 33 11.77 -6.75 -1.05
C ARG A 33 12.49 -7.96 -0.47
N ILE A 34 13.76 -8.15 -0.81
CA ILE A 34 14.57 -9.29 -0.36
C ILE A 34 15.48 -8.97 0.83
N SER A 35 15.45 -7.72 1.35
CA SER A 35 16.37 -7.25 2.40
C SER A 35 16.26 -7.97 3.74
N ASN A 36 15.11 -8.60 4.02
CA ASN A 36 14.87 -9.32 5.28
C ASN A 36 15.38 -10.77 5.23
N THR A 37 15.73 -11.29 4.06
CA THR A 37 16.25 -12.66 3.98
C THR A 37 17.74 -12.68 4.33
N THR A 38 18.13 -13.61 5.20
CA THR A 38 19.54 -13.73 5.61
C THR A 38 20.45 -14.05 4.43
N ALA A 39 19.98 -14.89 3.49
CA ALA A 39 20.76 -15.31 2.32
C ALA A 39 21.02 -14.16 1.33
N ASP A 40 20.07 -13.25 1.17
CA ASP A 40 20.10 -12.24 0.11
C ASP A 40 20.38 -10.81 0.62
N ARG A 41 20.57 -10.64 1.93
CA ARG A 41 20.77 -9.31 2.53
C ARG A 41 21.96 -8.55 1.93
N THR A 42 23.07 -9.23 1.65
CA THR A 42 24.24 -8.61 1.04
C THR A 42 23.94 -8.15 -0.39
N LEU A 43 23.27 -8.99 -1.17
CA LEU A 43 22.82 -8.63 -2.52
C LEU A 43 21.80 -7.49 -2.48
N ALA A 44 20.84 -7.53 -1.55
CA ALA A 44 19.87 -6.48 -1.36
C ALA A 44 20.54 -5.12 -1.07
N LYS A 45 21.52 -5.12 -0.15
CA LYS A 45 22.29 -3.91 0.17
C LYS A 45 22.99 -3.38 -1.06
N GLN A 46 23.75 -4.20 -1.77
CA GLN A 46 24.47 -3.80 -2.97
C GLN A 46 23.53 -3.21 -4.02
N MET A 47 22.43 -3.91 -4.34
CA MET A 47 21.46 -3.45 -5.35
C MET A 47 20.79 -2.14 -4.96
N ALA A 48 20.49 -1.96 -3.68
CA ALA A 48 19.85 -0.74 -3.17
C ALA A 48 20.79 0.47 -3.26
N GLU A 49 22.05 0.30 -2.84
CA GLU A 49 23.08 1.35 -2.88
C GLU A 49 23.43 1.75 -4.31
N GLU A 50 23.60 0.78 -5.22
CA GLU A 50 23.80 1.03 -6.64
C GLU A 50 22.61 1.80 -7.25
N ALA A 51 21.36 1.37 -6.96
CA ALA A 51 20.18 2.03 -7.48
C ALA A 51 20.10 3.51 -7.07
N VAL A 52 20.43 3.81 -5.81
CA VAL A 52 20.45 5.19 -5.31
C VAL A 52 21.57 6.00 -5.93
N ALA A 53 22.78 5.42 -6.07
CA ALA A 53 23.93 6.08 -6.71
C ALA A 53 23.66 6.42 -8.18
N ASP A 54 22.96 5.54 -8.92
CA ASP A 54 22.58 5.72 -10.32
C ASP A 54 21.43 6.72 -10.52
N GLY A 55 20.77 7.13 -9.43
CA GLY A 55 19.69 8.14 -9.42
C GLY A 55 18.29 7.52 -9.49
N VAL A 56 17.52 7.76 -8.44
CA VAL A 56 16.13 7.34 -8.28
C VAL A 56 15.17 8.52 -8.43
N MET A 57 13.87 8.24 -8.43
CA MET A 57 12.81 9.25 -8.41
C MET A 57 12.85 10.03 -7.09
N THR A 58 12.84 11.36 -7.16
CA THR A 58 12.93 12.25 -5.98
C THR A 58 11.89 13.35 -5.97
N SER A 59 11.06 13.46 -6.99
CA SER A 59 9.99 14.46 -7.06
C SER A 59 8.72 13.88 -7.68
N ASN A 60 7.58 14.51 -7.43
CA ASN A 60 6.31 14.08 -8.04
C ASN A 60 6.30 14.21 -9.57
N ALA A 61 7.19 15.03 -10.13
CA ALA A 61 7.39 15.11 -11.58
C ALA A 61 8.00 13.83 -12.18
N ASP A 62 8.62 12.98 -11.34
CA ASP A 62 9.19 11.70 -11.74
C ASP A 62 8.19 10.53 -11.62
N ASN A 63 7.00 10.76 -11.05
CA ASN A 63 6.03 9.68 -10.78
C ASN A 63 5.71 8.88 -12.04
N ALA A 64 5.78 7.55 -11.91
CA ALA A 64 5.38 6.64 -12.97
C ALA A 64 3.86 6.47 -12.93
N ALA A 65 3.19 7.19 -13.80
CA ALA A 65 1.74 7.20 -13.86
C ALA A 65 1.24 7.03 -15.30
N TRP A 66 0.17 6.29 -15.44
CA TRP A 66 -0.55 6.22 -16.71
C TRP A 66 -1.69 7.21 -16.68
N ASP A 67 -1.61 8.23 -17.53
CA ASP A 67 -2.68 9.20 -17.73
C ASP A 67 -3.77 8.62 -18.64
N TYR A 68 -5.01 8.62 -18.15
CA TYR A 68 -6.16 8.28 -18.97
C TYR A 68 -6.63 9.52 -19.72
N PHE A 69 -6.35 9.56 -21.02
CA PHE A 69 -6.79 10.64 -21.88
C PHE A 69 -8.26 10.50 -22.26
N GLN A 70 -8.76 11.51 -22.92
CA GLN A 70 -10.15 11.77 -23.33
C GLN A 70 -10.93 10.59 -23.94
N THR A 71 -10.28 9.46 -24.26
CA THR A 71 -10.89 8.30 -24.93
C THR A 71 -10.99 7.05 -24.09
N SER A 72 -10.41 7.04 -22.89
CA SER A 72 -10.45 5.86 -22.01
C SER A 72 -10.72 6.27 -20.56
N THR A 73 -11.31 5.37 -19.80
CA THR A 73 -11.66 5.57 -18.40
C THR A 73 -10.73 4.79 -17.51
N ASN A 74 -10.30 5.39 -16.40
CA ASN A 74 -9.50 4.68 -15.39
C ASN A 74 -10.26 3.43 -14.92
N PRO A 75 -9.67 2.21 -15.03
CA PRO A 75 -10.35 0.98 -14.65
C PRO A 75 -10.70 0.91 -13.16
N MET A 76 -9.94 1.58 -12.30
CA MET A 76 -10.28 1.68 -10.86
C MET A 76 -11.56 2.48 -10.64
N TYR A 77 -11.75 3.57 -11.39
CA TYR A 77 -13.01 4.31 -11.39
C TYR A 77 -14.17 3.42 -11.83
N THR A 78 -14.01 2.67 -12.90
CA THR A 78 -15.04 1.74 -13.39
C THR A 78 -15.38 0.68 -12.33
N ALA A 79 -14.37 0.10 -11.68
CA ALA A 79 -14.55 -0.90 -10.63
C ALA A 79 -15.30 -0.33 -9.41
N VAL A 80 -14.95 0.89 -8.98
CA VAL A 80 -15.59 1.57 -7.84
C VAL A 80 -17.05 1.92 -8.14
N ASN A 81 -17.34 2.31 -9.38
CA ASN A 81 -18.68 2.75 -9.77
C ASN A 81 -19.58 1.60 -10.23
N TYR A 82 -19.08 0.39 -10.39
CA TYR A 82 -19.78 -0.71 -11.06
C TYR A 82 -21.20 -0.94 -10.55
N ASN A 83 -21.47 -0.89 -9.28
CA ASN A 83 -22.81 -1.04 -8.72
C ASN A 83 -23.29 0.21 -7.95
N SER A 84 -22.61 1.35 -8.11
CA SER A 84 -22.93 2.53 -7.33
C SER A 84 -24.19 3.26 -7.80
N GLY A 85 -24.60 3.04 -9.05
CA GLY A 85 -25.63 3.88 -9.66
C GLY A 85 -25.30 5.36 -9.47
N ASP A 86 -26.31 6.17 -9.20
CA ASP A 86 -26.16 7.59 -8.89
C ASP A 86 -25.93 7.87 -7.40
N ASN A 87 -25.46 6.87 -6.66
CA ASN A 87 -25.20 6.99 -5.23
C ASN A 87 -24.03 7.95 -4.99
N GLU A 88 -24.27 9.01 -4.24
CA GLU A 88 -23.25 10.03 -3.90
C GLU A 88 -22.05 9.46 -3.14
N TYR A 89 -22.21 8.33 -2.44
CA TYR A 89 -21.13 7.68 -1.67
C TYR A 89 -20.27 6.73 -2.50
N LYS A 90 -20.63 6.46 -3.75
CA LYS A 90 -19.89 5.55 -4.64
C LYS A 90 -19.60 4.17 -4.02
N THR A 91 -20.56 3.62 -3.30
CA THR A 91 -20.40 2.36 -2.54
C THR A 91 -21.46 1.32 -2.89
N GLY A 92 -21.85 1.22 -4.12
CA GLY A 92 -22.99 0.42 -4.60
C GLY A 92 -23.02 -1.08 -4.26
N GLY A 93 -22.35 -1.48 -3.19
CA GLY A 93 -22.37 -2.82 -2.65
C GLY A 93 -21.03 -3.55 -2.68
N ASP A 94 -20.18 -3.32 -3.67
CA ASP A 94 -18.99 -4.15 -3.86
C ASP A 94 -17.68 -3.48 -3.41
N THR A 95 -17.62 -2.15 -3.39
CA THR A 95 -16.37 -1.41 -3.06
C THR A 95 -16.60 -0.38 -1.98
N HIS A 96 -15.85 -0.50 -0.89
CA HIS A 96 -15.89 0.39 0.26
C HIS A 96 -14.47 0.74 0.71
N ALA A 97 -14.31 1.87 1.39
CA ALA A 97 -13.10 2.15 2.13
C ALA A 97 -12.90 1.08 3.21
N ALA A 98 -11.70 0.55 3.35
CA ALA A 98 -11.39 -0.39 4.41
C ALA A 98 -11.31 0.32 5.77
N ALA A 99 -11.83 -0.34 6.82
CA ALA A 99 -11.77 0.18 8.19
C ALA A 99 -10.33 0.48 8.63
N ASP A 100 -9.40 -0.37 8.21
CA ASP A 100 -7.98 -0.24 8.56
C ASP A 100 -7.43 1.15 8.22
N ILE A 101 -7.47 1.56 6.96
CA ILE A 101 -6.90 2.83 6.52
C ILE A 101 -7.65 4.04 7.09
N ILE A 102 -8.98 3.93 7.20
CA ILE A 102 -9.79 5.00 7.81
C ILE A 102 -9.42 5.21 9.27
N CYS A 103 -9.20 4.13 10.05
CA CYS A 103 -8.79 4.26 11.46
C CYS A 103 -7.43 4.94 11.60
N TYR A 104 -6.47 4.63 10.73
CA TYR A 104 -5.18 5.32 10.73
C TYR A 104 -5.35 6.81 10.37
N MET A 105 -6.00 7.12 9.26
CA MET A 105 -6.13 8.50 8.80
C MET A 105 -7.03 9.37 9.70
N ASN A 106 -8.06 8.78 10.33
CA ASN A 106 -8.87 9.49 11.34
C ASN A 106 -8.03 9.81 12.58
N GLY A 107 -7.32 8.80 13.11
CA GLY A 107 -6.52 8.96 14.31
C GLY A 107 -5.36 9.94 14.14
N TYR A 108 -4.78 9.98 12.96
CA TYR A 108 -3.71 10.93 12.60
C TYR A 108 -4.22 12.32 12.16
N ASN A 109 -5.52 12.53 12.08
CA ASN A 109 -6.11 13.74 11.49
C ASN A 109 -5.55 14.03 10.09
N ASP A 110 -5.31 12.98 9.31
CA ASP A 110 -4.60 13.03 8.04
C ASP A 110 -5.41 13.79 6.97
N PRO A 111 -4.93 14.93 6.45
CA PRO A 111 -5.69 15.73 5.50
C PRO A 111 -5.81 15.06 4.11
N ARG A 112 -4.95 14.09 3.76
CA ARG A 112 -5.06 13.30 2.52
C ARG A 112 -6.34 12.47 2.49
N ARG A 113 -6.97 12.23 3.64
CA ARG A 113 -8.22 11.48 3.77
C ARG A 113 -9.33 12.04 2.88
N GLU A 114 -9.45 13.36 2.77
CA GLU A 114 -10.45 14.01 1.92
C GLU A 114 -10.21 13.77 0.43
N ALA A 115 -8.95 13.62 0.02
CA ALA A 115 -8.62 13.27 -1.35
C ALA A 115 -8.87 11.78 -1.65
N TYR A 116 -8.72 10.90 -0.66
CA TYR A 116 -8.85 9.45 -0.84
C TYR A 116 -10.28 8.96 -0.77
N PHE A 117 -11.11 9.57 0.08
CA PHE A 117 -12.42 9.02 0.44
C PHE A 117 -13.53 10.05 0.36
N LEU A 118 -14.70 9.57 0.00
CA LEU A 118 -15.96 10.30 0.15
C LEU A 118 -16.43 10.21 1.61
N LYS A 119 -17.14 11.24 2.07
CA LYS A 119 -17.71 11.24 3.41
C LYS A 119 -18.74 10.14 3.58
N SER A 120 -18.90 9.66 4.81
CA SER A 120 -19.88 8.62 5.13
C SER A 120 -21.30 9.19 5.22
N GLY A 121 -22.28 8.31 5.07
CA GLY A 121 -23.69 8.63 5.29
C GLY A 121 -24.16 8.36 6.73
N TRP A 122 -23.27 8.01 7.66
CA TRP A 122 -23.60 7.80 9.06
C TRP A 122 -23.59 9.10 9.84
N ALA A 123 -24.68 9.39 10.54
CA ALA A 123 -24.77 10.59 11.38
C ALA A 123 -23.67 10.60 12.46
N GLY A 124 -22.99 11.73 12.61
CA GLY A 124 -21.93 11.91 13.61
C GLY A 124 -20.59 11.26 13.26
N THR A 125 -20.46 10.66 12.07
CA THR A 125 -19.20 10.02 11.63
C THR A 125 -18.86 10.49 10.22
N GLU A 126 -17.81 11.29 10.11
CA GLU A 126 -17.47 11.90 8.83
C GLU A 126 -16.85 10.89 7.84
N TYR A 127 -15.95 10.03 8.33
CA TYR A 127 -15.36 8.94 7.55
C TYR A 127 -15.38 7.65 8.35
N ILE A 128 -15.90 6.60 7.75
CA ILE A 128 -15.94 5.26 8.33
C ILE A 128 -15.71 4.20 7.25
N GLY A 129 -14.81 3.26 7.52
CA GLY A 129 -14.50 2.14 6.65
C GLY A 129 -15.22 0.87 7.07
N LEU A 130 -15.37 -0.04 6.12
CA LEU A 130 -15.96 -1.36 6.35
C LEU A 130 -14.85 -2.33 6.82
N ARG A 131 -15.09 -3.04 7.93
CA ARG A 131 -14.18 -4.06 8.41
C ARG A 131 -14.17 -5.27 7.47
N ARG A 132 -12.99 -5.75 7.10
CA ARG A 132 -12.82 -6.89 6.20
C ARG A 132 -13.43 -8.18 6.77
N GLY A 133 -13.96 -9.03 5.88
CA GLY A 133 -14.56 -10.31 6.27
C GLY A 133 -15.97 -10.18 6.86
N TRP A 134 -16.65 -9.10 6.63
CA TRP A 134 -18.03 -8.93 7.06
C TRP A 134 -18.97 -9.83 6.24
N GLN A 135 -19.77 -10.65 6.92
CA GLN A 135 -20.63 -11.64 6.27
C GLN A 135 -22.07 -11.21 6.09
N THR A 136 -22.60 -10.40 6.99
CA THR A 136 -24.01 -10.01 6.99
C THR A 136 -24.17 -8.53 7.28
N TYR A 137 -24.67 -7.81 6.31
CA TYR A 137 -25.14 -6.44 6.49
C TYR A 137 -26.40 -6.20 5.67
N ALA A 138 -27.24 -5.29 6.13
CA ALA A 138 -28.34 -4.83 5.31
C ALA A 138 -27.77 -4.00 4.14
N ASN A 139 -28.24 -4.23 2.93
CA ASN A 139 -27.78 -3.48 1.74
C ASN A 139 -27.84 -1.96 1.95
N SER A 140 -28.84 -1.48 2.71
CA SER A 140 -28.96 -0.06 3.08
C SER A 140 -27.82 0.47 3.95
N TRP A 141 -27.02 -0.38 4.57
CA TRP A 141 -25.84 0.05 5.35
C TRP A 141 -24.60 0.24 4.47
N GLY A 142 -24.44 -0.59 3.45
CA GLY A 142 -23.33 -0.48 2.52
C GLY A 142 -23.19 0.93 1.93
N PHE A 143 -24.30 1.54 1.58
CA PHE A 143 -24.35 2.90 1.04
C PHE A 143 -23.93 4.01 2.03
N LYS A 144 -23.78 3.68 3.32
CA LYS A 144 -23.43 4.67 4.35
C LYS A 144 -21.95 4.66 4.72
N PHE A 145 -21.19 3.62 4.39
CA PHE A 145 -19.74 3.62 4.59
C PHE A 145 -19.05 4.53 3.56
N SER A 146 -17.86 5.01 3.88
CA SER A 146 -17.09 5.86 2.98
C SER A 146 -16.75 5.14 1.69
N GLY A 147 -16.96 5.78 0.57
CA GLY A 147 -16.54 5.32 -0.75
C GLY A 147 -15.16 5.83 -1.13
N VAL A 148 -14.66 5.36 -2.26
CA VAL A 148 -13.39 5.79 -2.84
C VAL A 148 -13.60 7.03 -3.68
N ASN A 149 -12.83 8.09 -3.40
CA ASN A 149 -12.88 9.34 -4.15
C ASN A 149 -11.92 9.27 -5.34
N ILE A 150 -12.36 8.67 -6.43
CA ILE A 150 -11.61 8.55 -7.69
C ILE A 150 -12.46 9.04 -8.86
N LYS A 151 -11.84 9.67 -9.84
CA LYS A 151 -12.49 10.19 -11.03
C LYS A 151 -12.13 9.39 -12.27
N ALA A 152 -12.96 9.48 -13.30
CA ALA A 152 -12.80 8.71 -14.53
C ALA A 152 -11.47 8.93 -15.26
N ASN A 153 -10.89 10.12 -15.11
CA ASN A 153 -9.64 10.52 -15.76
C ASN A 153 -8.47 10.70 -14.79
N ASP A 154 -8.60 10.22 -13.54
CA ASP A 154 -7.46 10.22 -12.62
C ASP A 154 -6.36 9.29 -13.14
N PRO A 155 -5.08 9.67 -13.02
CA PRO A 155 -3.98 8.83 -13.46
C PRO A 155 -3.87 7.55 -12.61
N LEU A 156 -3.46 6.46 -13.22
CA LEU A 156 -3.08 5.23 -12.51
C LEU A 156 -1.59 5.29 -12.17
N VAL A 157 -1.28 5.51 -10.91
CA VAL A 157 0.11 5.61 -10.42
C VAL A 157 0.66 4.22 -10.12
N TRP A 158 1.76 3.84 -10.77
CA TRP A 158 2.45 2.56 -10.55
C TRP A 158 3.56 2.65 -9.51
N MET A 159 4.21 3.81 -9.46
CA MET A 159 5.25 4.14 -8.50
C MET A 159 5.31 5.65 -8.30
N ASN A 160 5.37 6.09 -7.07
CA ASN A 160 5.49 7.50 -6.74
C ASN A 160 6.80 7.79 -6.01
N ALA A 161 7.24 9.05 -6.06
CA ALA A 161 8.47 9.49 -5.40
C ALA A 161 8.39 9.36 -3.86
N ALA A 162 7.21 9.48 -3.28
CA ALA A 162 7.01 9.26 -1.85
C ALA A 162 7.37 7.83 -1.44
N GLU A 163 6.96 6.82 -2.22
CA GLU A 163 7.37 5.44 -1.98
C GLU A 163 8.90 5.30 -2.00
N VAL A 164 9.56 5.92 -2.98
CA VAL A 164 11.02 5.84 -3.13
C VAL A 164 11.72 6.47 -1.93
N ALA A 165 11.22 7.60 -1.42
CA ALA A 165 11.73 8.21 -0.20
C ALA A 165 11.58 7.27 1.01
N PHE A 166 10.44 6.60 1.17
CA PHE A 166 10.24 5.61 2.25
C PHE A 166 11.13 4.36 2.08
N LEU A 167 11.39 3.91 0.86
CA LEU A 167 12.35 2.82 0.62
C LEU A 167 13.77 3.22 1.04
N ARG A 168 14.18 4.47 0.77
CA ARG A 168 15.46 5.02 1.24
C ARG A 168 15.50 5.15 2.76
N ALA A 169 14.40 5.60 3.39
CA ALA A 169 14.29 5.65 4.85
C ALA A 169 14.48 4.26 5.47
N GLU A 170 13.82 3.25 4.93
CA GLU A 170 13.96 1.85 5.38
C GLU A 170 15.38 1.33 5.15
N GLY A 171 15.98 1.56 3.98
CA GLY A 171 17.37 1.18 3.71
C GLY A 171 18.34 1.82 4.72
N SER A 172 18.15 3.10 5.05
CA SER A 172 18.99 3.81 6.03
C SER A 172 18.91 3.20 7.43
N VAL A 173 17.71 2.83 7.93
CA VAL A 173 17.59 2.16 9.25
C VAL A 173 18.16 0.75 9.25
N LEU A 174 18.26 0.11 8.08
CA LEU A 174 18.94 -1.19 7.91
C LEU A 174 20.47 -1.07 7.76
N GLY A 175 21.01 0.14 7.74
CA GLY A 175 22.46 0.41 7.59
C GLY A 175 22.94 0.36 6.15
N PHE A 176 22.09 0.67 5.18
CA PHE A 176 22.45 0.81 3.77
C PHE A 176 22.77 2.28 3.47
N GLU A 177 23.69 2.53 2.54
CA GLU A 177 24.10 3.88 2.12
C GLU A 177 23.06 4.46 1.14
N MET A 178 22.05 5.16 1.70
CA MET A 178 20.93 5.71 0.92
C MET A 178 21.12 7.19 0.54
N GLY A 179 22.25 7.79 0.86
CA GLY A 179 22.56 9.19 0.54
C GLY A 179 21.95 10.22 1.49
N GLY A 180 21.48 9.79 2.68
CA GLY A 180 20.92 10.66 3.71
C GLY A 180 20.45 9.88 4.94
N THR A 181 19.80 10.56 5.87
CA THR A 181 19.30 9.93 7.10
C THR A 181 17.92 9.32 6.91
N ALA A 182 17.60 8.31 7.72
CA ALA A 182 16.27 7.72 7.74
C ALA A 182 15.18 8.75 8.01
N GLN A 183 15.39 9.63 8.96
CA GLN A 183 14.47 10.74 9.28
C GLN A 183 14.23 11.65 8.08
N SER A 184 15.30 12.10 7.40
CA SER A 184 15.14 13.03 6.28
C SER A 184 14.31 12.42 5.14
N PHE A 185 14.54 11.15 4.81
CA PHE A 185 13.76 10.45 3.78
C PHE A 185 12.33 10.13 4.22
N TYR A 186 12.12 9.78 5.48
CA TYR A 186 10.79 9.57 6.04
C TYR A 186 9.92 10.82 5.93
N GLU A 187 10.46 11.96 6.37
CA GLU A 187 9.78 13.25 6.28
C GLU A 187 9.59 13.71 4.84
N GLU A 188 10.57 13.48 3.96
CA GLU A 188 10.46 13.75 2.52
C GLU A 188 9.32 12.94 1.90
N GLY A 189 9.20 11.65 2.24
CA GLY A 189 8.11 10.80 1.76
C GLY A 189 6.73 11.33 2.14
N ILE A 190 6.56 11.83 3.37
CA ILE A 190 5.31 12.47 3.80
C ILE A 190 5.05 13.74 2.99
N ARG A 191 6.05 14.65 2.84
CA ARG A 191 5.91 15.89 2.08
C ARG A 191 5.52 15.63 0.63
N LEU A 192 6.19 14.69 -0.04
CA LEU A 192 5.89 14.30 -1.42
C LEU A 192 4.46 13.75 -1.55
N SER A 193 4.01 12.93 -0.58
CA SER A 193 2.65 12.43 -0.58
C SER A 193 1.61 13.55 -0.36
N PHE A 194 1.87 14.51 0.52
CA PHE A 194 1.00 15.68 0.72
C PHE A 194 0.91 16.52 -0.54
N GLU A 195 2.05 16.81 -1.17
CA GLU A 195 2.09 17.54 -2.46
C GLU A 195 1.33 16.81 -3.55
N GLN A 196 1.54 15.50 -3.72
CA GLN A 196 0.84 14.69 -4.73
C GLN A 196 -0.68 14.79 -4.60
N TRP A 197 -1.20 14.85 -3.38
CA TRP A 197 -2.62 14.84 -3.09
C TRP A 197 -3.22 16.21 -2.75
N GLY A 198 -2.41 17.26 -2.85
CA GLY A 198 -2.87 18.63 -2.57
C GLY A 198 -3.31 18.85 -1.12
N ALA A 199 -2.69 18.14 -0.17
CA ALA A 199 -3.08 18.14 1.24
C ALA A 199 -2.49 19.32 2.06
N GLY A 200 -1.84 20.26 1.41
CA GLY A 200 -1.25 21.44 2.07
C GLY A 200 0.13 21.20 2.66
N ASP A 201 0.50 21.97 3.66
CA ASP A 201 1.79 21.87 4.35
C ASP A 201 1.80 20.67 5.31
N ALA A 202 2.82 19.84 5.20
CA ALA A 202 2.98 18.65 6.02
C ALA A 202 3.67 18.89 7.37
N SER A 203 4.13 20.09 7.66
CA SER A 203 5.03 20.37 8.80
C SER A 203 4.42 20.03 10.15
N GLU A 204 3.16 20.41 10.39
CA GLU A 204 2.45 20.09 11.63
C GLU A 204 2.18 18.57 11.75
N TYR A 205 1.81 17.93 10.65
CA TYR A 205 1.60 16.49 10.62
C TYR A 205 2.88 15.72 10.93
N ILE A 206 4.01 16.09 10.33
CA ILE A 206 5.33 15.47 10.57
C ILE A 206 5.77 15.63 12.02
N ALA A 207 5.44 16.75 12.66
CA ALA A 207 5.82 17.05 14.04
C ALA A 207 4.89 16.38 15.09
N ASP A 208 3.79 15.74 14.68
CA ASP A 208 2.83 15.17 15.62
C ASP A 208 3.36 13.87 16.25
N ALA A 209 3.78 14.00 17.51
CA ALA A 209 4.29 12.90 18.33
C ALA A 209 3.21 12.23 19.21
N THR A 210 1.95 12.60 19.06
CA THR A 210 0.86 12.20 19.98
C THR A 210 -0.27 11.44 19.30
N SER A 211 -0.62 11.79 18.09
CA SER A 211 -1.69 11.14 17.36
C SER A 211 -1.35 9.68 17.02
N MET A 212 -2.32 8.82 17.21
CA MET A 212 -2.24 7.37 16.98
C MET A 212 -3.46 6.90 16.20
N PRO A 213 -3.42 5.74 15.54
CA PRO A 213 -4.58 5.17 14.86
C PRO A 213 -5.81 5.10 15.79
N GLN A 214 -6.94 5.54 15.28
CA GLN A 214 -8.21 5.52 16.02
C GLN A 214 -8.70 4.07 16.19
N ALA A 215 -9.26 3.74 17.35
CA ALA A 215 -9.96 2.47 17.54
C ALA A 215 -11.16 2.37 16.58
N TYR A 216 -11.40 1.18 16.04
CA TYR A 216 -12.54 0.95 15.16
C TYR A 216 -13.83 0.94 15.94
N SER A 217 -14.81 1.69 15.44
CA SER A 217 -16.18 1.69 15.97
C SER A 217 -17.15 1.54 14.80
N ASP A 218 -17.77 0.36 14.70
CA ASP A 218 -18.78 0.09 13.66
C ASP A 218 -20.12 0.73 14.02
N PRO A 219 -20.60 1.72 13.25
CA PRO A 219 -21.86 2.37 13.56
C PRO A 219 -23.08 1.46 13.41
N SER A 220 -22.95 0.32 12.71
CA SER A 220 -23.98 -0.71 12.63
C SER A 220 -24.01 -1.65 13.84
N ASN A 221 -22.99 -1.63 14.69
CA ASN A 221 -22.76 -2.56 15.80
C ASN A 221 -22.64 -4.05 15.41
N ALA A 222 -22.58 -4.38 14.13
CA ALA A 222 -22.57 -5.77 13.66
C ALA A 222 -21.16 -6.40 13.67
N ASN A 223 -20.10 -5.60 13.52
CA ASN A 223 -18.74 -6.10 13.36
C ASN A 223 -17.71 -5.30 14.15
N GLN A 224 -18.03 -4.97 15.39
CA GLN A 224 -17.12 -4.25 16.29
C GLN A 224 -15.77 -4.96 16.44
N TYR A 225 -14.75 -4.17 16.68
CA TYR A 225 -13.42 -4.65 17.05
C TYR A 225 -12.94 -3.89 18.28
N ASN A 226 -12.82 -4.60 19.38
CA ASN A 226 -12.42 -4.03 20.67
C ASN A 226 -10.93 -4.24 20.99
N GLY A 227 -10.16 -4.75 20.02
CA GLY A 227 -8.71 -4.93 20.17
C GLY A 227 -7.95 -3.62 19.96
N SER A 228 -6.69 -3.63 20.35
CA SER A 228 -5.80 -2.49 20.14
C SER A 228 -5.41 -2.34 18.68
N MET A 229 -5.48 -1.12 18.17
CA MET A 229 -4.76 -0.70 16.98
C MET A 229 -3.27 -0.50 17.31
N SER A 230 -2.48 -0.16 16.30
CA SER A 230 -1.11 0.28 16.53
C SER A 230 -1.07 1.52 17.42
N THR A 231 -0.01 1.64 18.21
CA THR A 231 0.30 2.84 19.00
C THR A 231 1.38 3.70 18.35
N ILE A 232 1.74 3.41 17.09
CA ILE A 232 2.76 4.15 16.37
C ILE A 232 2.29 5.58 16.09
N THR A 233 3.13 6.57 16.43
CA THR A 233 2.90 8.00 16.16
C THR A 233 3.53 8.41 14.84
N ILE A 234 3.24 9.65 14.38
CA ILE A 234 3.74 10.16 13.10
C ILE A 234 5.18 10.67 13.25
N ALA A 235 5.46 11.52 14.25
CA ALA A 235 6.77 12.14 14.38
C ALA A 235 7.90 11.11 14.46
N TRP A 236 9.00 11.40 13.77
CA TRP A 236 10.20 10.56 13.85
C TRP A 236 10.75 10.53 15.26
N ASP A 237 11.12 9.34 15.72
CA ASP A 237 11.76 9.12 17.00
C ASP A 237 13.09 8.39 16.79
N GLU A 238 14.20 9.10 16.95
CA GLU A 238 15.52 8.52 16.73
C GLU A 238 15.89 7.50 17.82
N ALA A 239 15.32 7.61 19.02
CA ALA A 239 15.53 6.67 20.12
C ALA A 239 14.68 5.37 20.00
N ALA A 240 13.71 5.35 19.06
CA ALA A 240 12.85 4.19 18.86
C ALA A 240 13.65 2.96 18.39
N THR A 241 13.13 1.77 18.71
CA THR A 241 13.72 0.52 18.23
C THR A 241 13.65 0.41 16.70
N LEU A 242 14.50 -0.44 16.10
CA LEU A 242 14.46 -0.69 14.66
C LEU A 242 13.05 -1.11 14.20
N ASP A 243 12.39 -1.98 14.95
CA ASP A 243 11.05 -2.46 14.64
C ASP A 243 10.02 -1.32 14.62
N GLN A 244 10.06 -0.42 15.61
CA GLN A 244 9.20 0.78 15.65
C GLN A 244 9.52 1.78 14.52
N LYS A 245 10.80 1.95 14.17
CA LYS A 245 11.20 2.78 13.01
C LYS A 245 10.63 2.20 11.71
N VAL A 246 10.73 0.88 11.52
CA VAL A 246 10.16 0.17 10.36
C VAL A 246 8.63 0.29 10.34
N GLU A 247 7.95 0.08 11.47
CA GLU A 247 6.50 0.26 11.57
C GLU A 247 6.08 1.66 11.12
N ARG A 248 6.76 2.69 11.61
CA ARG A 248 6.49 4.10 11.24
C ARG A 248 6.66 4.35 9.75
N ILE A 249 7.78 3.90 9.19
CA ILE A 249 8.07 4.06 7.76
C ILE A 249 7.02 3.36 6.90
N ILE A 250 6.76 2.09 7.19
CA ILE A 250 5.84 1.27 6.38
C ILE A 250 4.40 1.76 6.51
N THR A 251 3.99 2.25 7.68
CA THR A 251 2.66 2.85 7.87
C THR A 251 2.47 4.08 6.98
N GLN A 252 3.41 5.00 6.94
CA GLN A 252 3.31 6.18 6.08
C GLN A 252 3.47 5.84 4.59
N LYS A 253 4.33 4.88 4.25
CA LYS A 253 4.45 4.33 2.89
C LYS A 253 3.12 3.73 2.41
N TRP A 254 2.46 2.96 3.27
CA TRP A 254 1.16 2.36 2.95
C TRP A 254 0.08 3.42 2.67
N ILE A 255 0.02 4.48 3.49
CA ILE A 255 -0.89 5.61 3.26
C ILE A 255 -0.56 6.30 1.93
N ALA A 256 0.73 6.59 1.66
CA ALA A 256 1.18 7.25 0.43
C ALA A 256 0.92 6.41 -0.83
N ASN A 257 0.96 5.08 -0.71
CA ASN A 257 0.69 4.11 -1.78
C ASN A 257 -0.81 3.84 -1.98
N TRP A 258 -1.67 4.81 -1.70
CA TRP A 258 -3.10 4.71 -1.98
C TRP A 258 -3.38 4.22 -3.40
N LEU A 259 -4.26 3.25 -3.55
CA LEU A 259 -4.59 2.53 -4.78
C LEU A 259 -3.49 1.57 -5.32
N ASN A 260 -2.31 1.51 -4.72
CA ASN A 260 -1.27 0.53 -5.05
C ASN A 260 -1.25 -0.64 -4.04
N GLY A 261 -2.39 -1.34 -3.94
CA GLY A 261 -2.61 -2.39 -2.94
C GLY A 261 -1.66 -3.59 -3.06
N CYS A 262 -1.18 -3.91 -4.27
CA CYS A 262 -0.24 -5.02 -4.48
C CYS A 262 1.09 -4.79 -3.76
N GLU A 263 1.65 -3.58 -3.83
CA GLU A 263 2.88 -3.23 -3.14
C GLU A 263 2.67 -3.17 -1.62
N SER A 264 1.57 -2.59 -1.18
CA SER A 264 1.19 -2.57 0.23
C SER A 264 1.03 -3.97 0.82
N TRP A 265 0.43 -4.91 0.08
CA TRP A 265 0.33 -6.31 0.50
C TRP A 265 1.69 -7.00 0.57
N CYS A 266 2.61 -6.67 -0.32
CA CYS A 266 3.98 -7.15 -0.25
C CYS A 266 4.71 -6.66 1.00
N ASP A 267 4.55 -5.39 1.35
CA ASP A 267 5.17 -4.83 2.57
C ASP A 267 4.59 -5.46 3.84
N ILE A 268 3.27 -5.64 3.92
CA ILE A 268 2.63 -6.31 5.05
C ILE A 268 3.19 -7.73 5.25
N ARG A 269 3.30 -8.51 4.18
CA ARG A 269 3.84 -9.88 4.27
C ARG A 269 5.31 -9.92 4.70
N ARG A 270 6.10 -8.94 4.25
CA ARG A 270 7.54 -8.85 4.52
C ARG A 270 7.84 -8.31 5.92
N THR A 271 7.09 -7.33 6.38
CA THR A 271 7.39 -6.59 7.61
C THR A 271 6.41 -6.88 8.75
N GLY A 272 5.16 -7.23 8.44
CA GLY A 272 4.05 -7.32 9.39
C GLY A 272 3.37 -5.96 9.62
N TYR A 273 3.70 -4.92 8.84
CA TYR A 273 3.18 -3.56 8.98
C TYR A 273 2.52 -3.05 7.70
N PRO A 274 1.53 -2.13 7.80
CA PRO A 274 0.92 -1.66 9.05
C PRO A 274 0.16 -2.78 9.78
N LYS A 275 -0.08 -2.64 11.08
CA LYS A 275 -0.96 -3.52 11.82
C LYS A 275 -2.40 -3.31 11.36
N LEU A 276 -3.03 -4.37 10.89
CA LEU A 276 -4.40 -4.33 10.39
C LEU A 276 -5.36 -4.94 11.40
N ILE A 277 -6.64 -4.52 11.31
CA ILE A 277 -7.71 -5.12 12.09
C ILE A 277 -7.91 -6.58 11.61
N PRO A 278 -7.97 -7.58 12.50
CA PRO A 278 -8.28 -8.95 12.11
C PRO A 278 -9.62 -9.02 11.36
N VAL A 279 -9.73 -9.91 10.39
CA VAL A 279 -10.99 -10.09 9.64
C VAL A 279 -12.14 -10.44 10.59
N ALA A 280 -13.35 -9.92 10.32
CA ALA A 280 -14.52 -10.17 11.14
C ALA A 280 -14.92 -11.65 11.12
N ALA A 281 -14.86 -12.28 9.95
CA ALA A 281 -15.05 -13.70 9.79
C ALA A 281 -13.99 -14.28 8.83
N ASN A 282 -13.40 -15.40 9.22
CA ASN A 282 -12.42 -16.12 8.44
C ASN A 282 -13.06 -17.39 7.86
N MET A 283 -13.33 -17.36 6.54
CA MET A 283 -13.98 -18.45 5.81
C MET A 283 -13.01 -19.46 5.21
N SER A 284 -11.73 -19.37 5.55
CA SER A 284 -10.70 -20.26 4.96
C SER A 284 -10.69 -21.68 5.56
N GLY A 285 -11.61 -22.01 6.48
CA GLY A 285 -11.60 -23.30 7.16
C GLY A 285 -10.36 -23.51 8.06
N GLY A 286 -9.74 -22.44 8.55
CA GLY A 286 -8.53 -22.49 9.40
C GLY A 286 -7.22 -22.48 8.62
N VAL A 287 -7.27 -22.41 7.29
CA VAL A 287 -6.05 -22.39 6.45
C VAL A 287 -5.30 -21.07 6.60
N VAL A 288 -5.98 -19.93 6.56
CA VAL A 288 -5.38 -18.61 6.66
C VAL A 288 -5.47 -18.09 8.09
N ASN A 289 -4.36 -17.61 8.63
CA ASN A 289 -4.36 -16.92 9.93
C ASN A 289 -5.08 -15.58 9.81
N SER A 290 -6.01 -15.29 10.73
CA SER A 290 -6.85 -14.08 10.69
C SER A 290 -6.05 -12.78 10.88
N ASP A 291 -4.94 -12.82 11.62
CA ASP A 291 -4.10 -11.66 11.90
C ASP A 291 -3.10 -11.40 10.77
N LEU A 292 -2.54 -12.46 10.19
CA LEU A 292 -1.54 -12.35 9.13
C LEU A 292 -2.17 -12.16 7.74
N GLY A 293 -3.39 -12.65 7.57
CA GLY A 293 -4.04 -12.70 6.26
C GLY A 293 -3.37 -13.66 5.26
N PRO A 294 -3.80 -13.65 4.00
CA PRO A 294 -3.24 -14.52 2.97
C PRO A 294 -1.78 -14.13 2.66
N GLN A 295 -0.91 -15.13 2.54
CA GLN A 295 0.52 -14.95 2.30
C GLN A 295 0.89 -15.09 0.82
N ARG A 296 0.07 -15.74 0.03
CA ARG A 296 0.21 -15.89 -1.42
C ARG A 296 -1.12 -16.27 -2.08
N MET A 297 -1.18 -16.17 -3.38
CA MET A 297 -2.25 -16.81 -4.17
C MET A 297 -1.80 -18.24 -4.53
N PRO A 298 -2.69 -19.25 -4.48
CA PRO A 298 -2.40 -20.58 -5.02
C PRO A 298 -2.14 -20.51 -6.53
N TYR A 299 -1.51 -21.53 -7.08
CA TYR A 299 -1.39 -21.65 -8.52
C TYR A 299 -2.78 -21.78 -9.16
N PRO A 300 -3.03 -21.18 -10.34
CA PRO A 300 -4.29 -21.33 -11.05
C PRO A 300 -4.56 -22.80 -11.42
N GLN A 301 -5.84 -23.16 -11.52
CA GLN A 301 -6.22 -24.53 -11.89
C GLN A 301 -5.71 -24.94 -13.29
N GLU A 302 -5.58 -23.97 -14.19
CA GLU A 302 -5.05 -24.17 -15.54
C GLU A 302 -3.61 -24.68 -15.52
N GLU A 303 -2.80 -24.26 -14.55
CA GLU A 303 -1.43 -24.76 -14.38
C GLU A 303 -1.42 -26.23 -13.98
N TYR A 304 -2.33 -26.67 -13.13
CA TYR A 304 -2.47 -28.07 -12.78
C TYR A 304 -2.98 -28.93 -13.95
N THR A 305 -3.77 -28.34 -14.84
CA THR A 305 -4.29 -29.04 -16.01
C THR A 305 -3.27 -29.11 -17.13
N ASN A 306 -2.59 -28.00 -17.43
CA ASN A 306 -1.77 -27.88 -18.66
C ASN A 306 -0.26 -28.01 -18.37
N ASN A 307 0.19 -27.88 -17.13
CA ASN A 307 1.59 -27.84 -16.73
C ASN A 307 1.84 -28.62 -15.42
N SER A 308 1.09 -29.69 -15.20
CA SER A 308 1.01 -30.44 -13.95
C SER A 308 2.37 -30.87 -13.38
N ALA A 309 3.27 -31.36 -14.23
CA ALA A 309 4.59 -31.84 -13.79
C ALA A 309 5.42 -30.71 -13.16
N ASN A 310 5.51 -29.55 -13.83
CA ASN A 310 6.31 -28.42 -13.37
C ASN A 310 5.68 -27.76 -12.14
N VAL A 311 4.35 -27.61 -12.09
CA VAL A 311 3.71 -27.03 -10.91
C VAL A 311 3.83 -27.94 -9.69
N THR A 312 3.73 -29.26 -9.88
CA THR A 312 3.94 -30.24 -8.78
C THR A 312 5.37 -30.19 -8.27
N GLU A 313 6.37 -30.12 -9.16
CA GLU A 313 7.77 -29.95 -8.78
C GLU A 313 7.98 -28.64 -7.98
N ALA A 314 7.43 -27.52 -8.48
CA ALA A 314 7.53 -26.21 -7.82
C ALA A 314 6.89 -26.22 -6.43
N VAL A 315 5.70 -26.81 -6.28
CA VAL A 315 5.01 -26.94 -5.00
C VAL A 315 5.85 -27.75 -4.00
N ASN A 316 6.38 -28.89 -4.44
CA ASN A 316 7.20 -29.74 -3.57
C ASN A 316 8.53 -29.06 -3.18
N LYS A 317 9.20 -28.41 -4.12
CA LYS A 317 10.52 -27.83 -3.93
C LYS A 317 10.49 -26.53 -3.15
N TYR A 318 9.52 -25.65 -3.41
CA TYR A 318 9.52 -24.28 -2.90
C TYR A 318 8.44 -23.99 -1.86
N LEU A 319 7.35 -24.77 -1.85
CA LEU A 319 6.21 -24.53 -0.97
C LEU A 319 6.02 -25.59 0.11
N GLY A 320 6.96 -26.56 0.20
CA GLY A 320 6.89 -27.64 1.21
C GLY A 320 5.76 -28.64 0.96
N GLY A 321 5.34 -28.82 -0.30
CA GLY A 321 4.32 -29.76 -0.71
C GLY A 321 2.87 -29.25 -0.58
N ILE A 322 2.68 -27.99 -0.18
CA ILE A 322 1.35 -27.43 0.07
C ILE A 322 1.14 -26.18 -0.78
N ASP A 323 0.15 -26.19 -1.68
CA ASP A 323 -0.25 -25.04 -2.47
C ASP A 323 -1.52 -24.40 -1.88
N ASN A 324 -1.34 -23.50 -0.91
CA ASN A 324 -2.45 -22.76 -0.33
C ASN A 324 -2.04 -21.33 0.04
N MET A 325 -3.01 -20.54 0.51
CA MET A 325 -2.82 -19.12 0.84
C MET A 325 -2.03 -18.86 2.13
N ALA A 326 -1.76 -19.87 2.95
CA ALA A 326 -1.02 -19.72 4.21
C ALA A 326 0.50 -19.83 4.04
N VAL A 327 0.97 -20.36 2.93
CA VAL A 327 2.40 -20.59 2.70
C VAL A 327 3.12 -19.27 2.50
N THR A 328 4.07 -18.97 3.39
CA THR A 328 4.91 -17.77 3.29
C THR A 328 5.95 -17.93 2.20
N LEU A 329 6.05 -16.95 1.31
CA LEU A 329 7.04 -16.89 0.24
C LEU A 329 8.45 -16.67 0.82
N TRP A 330 9.48 -17.14 0.11
CA TRP A 330 10.87 -17.11 0.57
C TRP A 330 11.36 -15.71 0.96
N TRP A 331 10.97 -14.69 0.21
CA TRP A 331 11.37 -13.30 0.46
C TRP A 331 10.61 -12.63 1.63
N ALA A 332 9.51 -13.21 2.08
CA ALA A 332 8.73 -12.74 3.23
C ALA A 332 9.09 -13.48 4.54
N LYS A 333 9.95 -14.50 4.46
CA LYS A 333 10.46 -15.21 5.66
C LYS A 333 11.46 -14.30 6.38
N LYS A 334 11.31 -14.19 7.70
CA LYS A 334 12.22 -13.48 8.60
C LYS A 334 13.33 -14.41 9.09
#